data_04b9da2ef8109fb0e784f9c3f005fab6
#
_entry.id   04b9da2ef8109fb0e784f9c3f005fab6
#
_cell.length_a   1.000
_cell.length_b   1.000
_cell.length_c   1.000
_cell.angle_alpha   90.00
_cell.angle_beta   90.00
_cell.angle_gamma   90.00
#
_symmetry.space_group_name_H-M   'P 1'
#
loop_
_entity.id
_entity.type
_entity.pdbx_description
1 polymer ?
#
loop_
_entity_poly.entity_id
_entity_poly.type
_entity_poly.pdbx_seq_one_letter_code
_entity_poly.pdbx_strand_id
1 'polypeptide(L)'
;MHVEGVFTNALTAGFRASRHLGEGHTLGFLLIVPPSVRGTRLSSVEEAFRLTGDNLYNPAWGFQDGKVRNSRVRREFVPLAAATYCVRLSPATWLDMAAGAEYGVRKYSALGWYDARTPMPDNYRYLPGYTGDRETELAWRSNDARYTQVCWDELIARNRMAGGHAVYTLEDRAERIRNLGFDALFTTAPDERLTLRYGFSYRHARTRSYKQMRDLLGAYHITDIDQYLVDDDTYGNLLQNDLRHPGRTVREGDRFGYDYALSTREATVRLSAEYRSDRLRADVALALGDAVVLRRGYYEKELFPGTQSLGRSRRMGFTPYTVKALVGWAFSPRSYLEASAAAGAAVPDAADLFYQPLYNNRTIDDPAAGRFYAAELNFTRTGERLSLRITAFAVATLDGIQSRRYYDDMAGVYSDMAVTGIGRMACGVEAAADLRLAYRWSLSLAASGGRYKYIRNPRVTVISDVDNSAVDTRAESHMGGCTLGAAPQLTACAELSYFGPRGWGFRASAGYAGLRYVEPVPLRRTARIARQGGITREMFDAFTHQERLGDAFTFDASLFKSFYFGRSRLTASLMLRNLLGDADTVYSGYESLRVRRIRSGDALYFAPHATRYTYAYPRSFYLTISYKF
;
A
#
# COMPACT_ATOMS: atom_id res chain seq x y z
N MET A 1 4.14 5.62 -23.71
CA MET A 1 3.76 4.99 -22.43
C MET A 1 3.54 3.51 -22.69
N HIS A 2 3.95 2.63 -21.77
CA HIS A 2 3.85 1.18 -22.01
C HIS A 2 2.47 0.60 -21.67
N VAL A 3 1.64 1.34 -20.93
CA VAL A 3 0.31 0.87 -20.52
C VAL A 3 -0.72 1.88 -20.97
N GLU A 4 -1.66 1.43 -21.79
CA GLU A 4 -2.74 2.27 -22.30
C GLU A 4 -3.64 2.80 -21.17
N GLY A 5 -4.06 4.05 -21.31
CA GLY A 5 -4.89 4.75 -20.33
C GLY A 5 -4.16 5.19 -19.05
N VAL A 6 -2.88 4.84 -18.86
CA VAL A 6 -2.08 5.27 -17.70
C VAL A 6 -1.40 6.61 -18.03
N PHE A 7 -1.49 7.55 -17.09
CA PHE A 7 -0.83 8.85 -17.20
C PHE A 7 -0.51 9.41 -15.81
N THR A 8 0.42 10.37 -15.76
CA THR A 8 0.75 11.09 -14.53
C THR A 8 0.98 12.56 -14.85
N ASN A 9 0.21 13.43 -14.20
CA ASN A 9 0.38 14.87 -14.20
C ASN A 9 0.58 15.29 -12.74
N ALA A 10 1.78 15.73 -12.40
CA ALA A 10 2.12 16.13 -11.05
C ALA A 10 3.00 17.39 -11.07
N LEU A 11 2.71 18.28 -10.14
CA LEU A 11 3.52 19.46 -9.86
C LEU A 11 3.76 19.48 -8.35
N THR A 12 4.97 19.81 -7.93
CA THR A 12 5.24 20.07 -6.52
C THR A 12 5.89 21.42 -6.38
N ALA A 13 5.26 22.29 -5.62
CA ALA A 13 5.81 23.57 -5.23
C ALA A 13 6.20 23.51 -3.74
N GLY A 14 7.35 24.06 -3.40
CA GLY A 14 7.84 24.12 -2.03
C GLY A 14 8.37 25.51 -1.70
N PHE A 15 8.06 25.97 -0.49
CA PHE A 15 8.61 27.19 0.07
C PHE A 15 9.23 26.87 1.43
N ARG A 16 10.46 27.29 1.64
CA ARG A 16 11.15 27.20 2.93
C ARG A 16 11.78 28.54 3.25
N ALA A 17 11.55 29.00 4.47
CA ALA A 17 12.19 30.18 5.02
C ALA A 17 12.73 29.87 6.40
N SER A 18 13.86 30.46 6.78
CA SER A 18 14.37 30.43 8.14
C SER A 18 14.96 31.79 8.50
N ARG A 19 14.77 32.21 9.74
CA ARG A 19 15.28 33.49 10.26
C ARG A 19 15.89 33.28 11.65
N HIS A 20 17.08 33.80 11.82
CA HIS A 20 17.69 33.96 13.14
C HIS A 20 17.10 35.20 13.80
N LEU A 21 16.55 35.04 15.01
CA LEU A 21 15.86 36.11 15.76
C LEU A 21 16.75 36.72 16.84
N GLY A 22 18.03 36.32 16.93
CA GLY A 22 19.01 36.72 17.93
C GLY A 22 19.94 35.55 18.26
N GLU A 23 20.81 35.71 19.26
CA GLU A 23 21.72 34.65 19.68
C GLU A 23 20.94 33.41 20.16
N GLY A 24 21.13 32.29 19.47
CA GLY A 24 20.53 31.00 19.81
C GLY A 24 19.08 30.80 19.46
N HIS A 25 18.42 31.71 18.74
CA HIS A 25 17.01 31.57 18.32
C HIS A 25 16.87 31.47 16.80
N THR A 26 16.19 30.44 16.34
CA THR A 26 15.90 30.23 14.90
C THR A 26 14.44 29.86 14.69
N LEU A 27 13.75 30.61 13.85
CA LEU A 27 12.40 30.30 13.39
C LEU A 27 12.46 29.80 11.95
N GLY A 28 11.82 28.67 11.67
CA GLY A 28 11.71 28.10 10.34
C GLY A 28 10.27 27.92 9.93
N PHE A 29 10.01 28.00 8.64
CA PHE A 29 8.72 27.71 8.03
C PHE A 29 8.92 26.87 6.78
N LEU A 30 8.05 25.88 6.56
CA LEU A 30 8.00 25.00 5.40
C LEU A 30 6.57 24.90 4.89
N LEU A 31 6.39 25.08 3.58
CA LEU A 31 5.13 24.80 2.88
C LEU A 31 5.44 23.91 1.67
N ILE A 32 4.70 22.81 1.51
CA ILE A 32 4.78 21.93 0.35
C ILE A 32 3.37 21.77 -0.21
N VAL A 33 3.22 21.99 -1.51
CA VAL A 33 1.95 21.91 -2.23
C VAL A 33 2.10 20.94 -3.41
N PRO A 34 1.67 19.65 -3.28
CA PRO A 34 1.88 18.60 -4.25
C PRO A 34 0.60 18.19 -5.01
N PRO A 35 0.00 19.01 -5.90
CA PRO A 35 -1.12 18.55 -6.71
C PRO A 35 -0.68 17.43 -7.66
N SER A 36 -1.50 16.38 -7.77
CA SER A 36 -1.25 15.30 -8.73
C SER A 36 -2.55 14.67 -9.25
N VAL A 37 -2.52 14.28 -10.53
CA VAL A 37 -3.58 13.51 -11.19
C VAL A 37 -2.93 12.35 -11.93
N ARG A 38 -3.37 11.12 -11.64
CA ARG A 38 -2.79 9.89 -12.21
C ARG A 38 -3.89 8.95 -12.67
N GLY A 39 -3.84 8.54 -13.94
CA GLY A 39 -4.59 7.38 -14.42
C GLY A 39 -3.83 6.11 -14.03
N THR A 40 -4.50 5.18 -13.34
CA THR A 40 -3.87 3.97 -12.82
C THR A 40 -4.24 2.75 -13.64
N ARG A 41 -3.39 1.73 -13.60
CA ARG A 41 -3.65 0.39 -14.11
C ARG A 41 -4.36 -0.44 -13.04
N LEU A 42 -5.25 -1.34 -13.47
CA LEU A 42 -5.74 -2.44 -12.65
C LEU A 42 -5.01 -3.73 -13.04
N SER A 43 -4.72 -4.59 -12.06
CA SER A 43 -4.29 -5.96 -12.34
C SER A 43 -5.48 -6.76 -12.89
N SER A 44 -5.20 -7.67 -13.81
CA SER A 44 -6.20 -8.56 -14.40
C SER A 44 -5.91 -10.01 -14.03
N VAL A 45 -6.70 -10.93 -14.56
CA VAL A 45 -6.50 -12.37 -14.44
C VAL A 45 -5.56 -12.86 -15.53
N GLU A 46 -4.85 -13.97 -15.28
CA GLU A 46 -3.90 -14.55 -16.24
C GLU A 46 -4.55 -14.87 -17.60
N GLU A 47 -5.80 -15.32 -17.59
CA GLU A 47 -6.54 -15.60 -18.82
C GLU A 47 -6.63 -14.37 -19.73
N ALA A 48 -6.88 -13.17 -19.18
CA ALA A 48 -6.94 -11.94 -19.96
C ALA A 48 -5.56 -11.58 -20.54
N PHE A 49 -4.48 -11.72 -19.80
CA PHE A 49 -3.12 -11.50 -20.31
C PHE A 49 -2.77 -12.45 -21.45
N ARG A 50 -3.09 -13.75 -21.28
CA ARG A 50 -2.85 -14.77 -22.30
C ARG A 50 -3.67 -14.55 -23.57
N LEU A 51 -4.93 -14.14 -23.44
CA LEU A 51 -5.82 -13.89 -24.58
C LEU A 51 -5.41 -12.66 -25.37
N THR A 52 -5.06 -11.58 -24.70
CA THR A 52 -4.61 -10.34 -25.36
C THR A 52 -3.16 -10.42 -25.86
N GLY A 53 -2.38 -11.40 -25.38
CA GLY A 53 -0.93 -11.47 -25.64
C GLY A 53 -0.15 -10.28 -25.05
N ASP A 54 -0.75 -9.53 -24.12
CA ASP A 54 -0.17 -8.34 -23.51
C ASP A 54 -0.16 -8.44 -21.97
N ASN A 55 1.00 -8.65 -21.38
CA ASN A 55 1.21 -8.67 -19.95
C ASN A 55 1.02 -7.30 -19.27
N LEU A 56 0.85 -6.25 -20.05
CA LEU A 56 0.54 -4.89 -19.60
C LEU A 56 -0.93 -4.50 -19.81
N TYR A 57 -1.75 -5.44 -20.23
CA TYR A 57 -3.19 -5.23 -20.40
C TYR A 57 -3.80 -4.50 -19.20
N ASN A 58 -4.64 -3.50 -19.49
CA ASN A 58 -5.29 -2.67 -18.48
C ASN A 58 -6.81 -2.62 -18.73
N PRO A 59 -7.64 -3.26 -17.89
CA PRO A 59 -9.10 -3.27 -18.08
C PRO A 59 -9.77 -1.95 -17.64
N ALA A 60 -9.03 -0.95 -17.16
CA ALA A 60 -9.62 0.24 -16.56
C ALA A 60 -9.91 1.38 -17.53
N TRP A 61 -9.55 1.25 -18.80
CA TRP A 61 -9.66 2.32 -19.79
C TRP A 61 -10.48 1.90 -21.02
N GLY A 62 -10.84 2.86 -21.83
CA GLY A 62 -11.49 2.68 -23.13
C GLY A 62 -11.65 4.02 -23.81
N PHE A 63 -12.33 4.03 -24.95
CA PHE A 63 -12.63 5.26 -25.68
C PHE A 63 -14.02 5.80 -25.34
N GLN A 64 -14.10 7.12 -25.23
CA GLN A 64 -15.33 7.89 -25.24
C GLN A 64 -15.24 8.94 -26.34
N ASP A 65 -16.12 8.94 -27.31
CA ASP A 65 -16.08 9.83 -28.49
C ASP A 65 -14.68 9.89 -29.12
N GLY A 66 -14.02 8.72 -29.26
CA GLY A 66 -12.67 8.59 -29.80
C GLY A 66 -11.53 9.06 -28.89
N LYS A 67 -11.81 9.53 -27.67
CA LYS A 67 -10.80 9.98 -26.70
C LYS A 67 -10.57 8.93 -25.61
N VAL A 68 -9.31 8.73 -25.24
CA VAL A 68 -8.92 7.83 -24.14
C VAL A 68 -9.49 8.34 -22.82
N ARG A 69 -10.25 7.47 -22.14
CA ARG A 69 -10.79 7.71 -20.80
C ARG A 69 -10.47 6.55 -19.89
N ASN A 70 -9.90 6.87 -18.70
CA ASN A 70 -9.59 5.89 -17.68
C ASN A 70 -10.61 5.99 -16.52
N SER A 71 -11.18 4.85 -16.09
CA SER A 71 -12.13 4.79 -14.98
C SER A 71 -11.48 4.88 -13.61
N ARG A 72 -10.14 4.69 -13.53
CA ARG A 72 -9.36 4.63 -12.29
C ARG A 72 -8.37 5.79 -12.23
N VAL A 73 -8.87 6.98 -11.93
CA VAL A 73 -8.06 8.19 -11.83
C VAL A 73 -7.93 8.61 -10.37
N ARG A 74 -6.68 8.71 -9.91
CA ARG A 74 -6.33 9.22 -8.59
C ARG A 74 -6.00 10.70 -8.68
N ARG A 75 -6.62 11.52 -7.83
CA ARG A 75 -6.39 12.95 -7.68
C ARG A 75 -6.03 13.22 -6.26
N GLU A 76 -4.93 13.91 -6.05
CA GLU A 76 -4.43 14.24 -4.73
C GLU A 76 -4.07 15.71 -4.64
N PHE A 77 -4.54 16.35 -3.60
CA PHE A 77 -4.15 17.68 -3.19
C PHE A 77 -4.13 17.73 -1.66
N VAL A 78 -2.95 17.48 -1.09
CA VAL A 78 -2.74 17.43 0.37
C VAL A 78 -1.51 18.26 0.72
N PRO A 79 -1.65 19.59 0.78
CA PRO A 79 -0.58 20.47 1.23
C PRO A 79 -0.17 20.19 2.68
N LEU A 80 1.12 20.38 2.94
CA LEU A 80 1.77 20.30 4.24
C LEU A 80 2.34 21.67 4.59
N ALA A 81 2.00 22.17 5.76
CA ALA A 81 2.66 23.32 6.37
C ALA A 81 3.31 22.94 7.69
N ALA A 82 4.51 23.42 7.96
CA ALA A 82 5.20 23.23 9.22
C ALA A 82 5.95 24.48 9.66
N ALA A 83 5.93 24.73 10.97
CA ALA A 83 6.75 25.74 11.61
C ALA A 83 7.71 25.06 12.59
N THR A 84 8.95 25.50 12.66
CA THR A 84 9.97 25.04 13.60
C THR A 84 10.53 26.21 14.38
N TYR A 85 10.79 25.99 15.66
CA TYR A 85 11.48 26.95 16.50
C TYR A 85 12.55 26.24 17.31
N CYS A 86 13.80 26.66 17.10
CA CYS A 86 14.96 26.15 17.80
C CYS A 86 15.50 27.24 18.69
N VAL A 87 15.76 26.92 19.96
CA VAL A 87 16.32 27.86 20.94
C VAL A 87 17.40 27.20 21.76
N ARG A 88 18.51 27.92 21.95
CA ARG A 88 19.58 27.54 22.86
C ARG A 88 19.26 28.07 24.25
N LEU A 89 18.93 27.17 25.17
CA LEU A 89 18.55 27.51 26.53
C LEU A 89 19.78 27.71 27.44
N SER A 90 20.86 26.98 27.15
CA SER A 90 22.15 27.11 27.84
C SER A 90 23.31 26.70 26.93
N PRO A 91 24.58 26.85 27.31
CA PRO A 91 25.69 26.36 26.48
C PRO A 91 25.61 24.87 26.14
N ALA A 92 24.95 24.07 26.99
CA ALA A 92 24.83 22.62 26.85
C ALA A 92 23.41 22.15 26.42
N THR A 93 22.41 23.02 26.38
CA THR A 93 21.01 22.60 26.17
C THR A 93 20.32 23.43 25.10
N TRP A 94 19.66 22.74 24.19
CA TRP A 94 18.74 23.34 23.21
C TRP A 94 17.39 22.67 23.20
N LEU A 95 16.40 23.45 22.78
CA LEU A 95 15.02 23.03 22.59
C LEU A 95 14.65 23.23 21.13
N ASP A 96 14.26 22.12 20.49
CA ASP A 96 13.68 22.08 19.16
C ASP A 96 12.18 21.85 19.25
N MET A 97 11.37 22.77 18.71
CA MET A 97 9.93 22.62 18.61
C MET A 97 9.50 22.58 17.15
N ALA A 98 8.53 21.76 16.84
CA ALA A 98 7.91 21.68 15.53
C ALA A 98 6.40 21.56 15.66
N ALA A 99 5.66 22.33 14.86
CA ALA A 99 4.23 22.17 14.67
C ALA A 99 3.93 22.01 13.18
N GLY A 100 3.11 21.04 12.81
CA GLY A 100 2.80 20.74 11.41
C GLY A 100 1.33 20.42 11.21
N ALA A 101 0.85 20.74 10.01
CA ALA A 101 -0.51 20.45 9.59
C ALA A 101 -0.54 19.95 8.14
N GLU A 102 -1.28 18.89 7.90
CA GLU A 102 -1.70 18.44 6.56
C GLU A 102 -3.20 18.63 6.43
N TYR A 103 -3.64 19.26 5.36
CA TYR A 103 -5.06 19.46 5.10
C TYR A 103 -5.33 19.34 3.61
N GLY A 104 -6.16 18.36 3.21
CA GLY A 104 -6.44 18.18 1.80
C GLY A 104 -7.40 17.06 1.48
N VAL A 105 -7.45 16.70 0.20
CA VAL A 105 -8.35 15.65 -0.30
C VAL A 105 -7.58 14.74 -1.26
N ARG A 106 -7.78 13.43 -1.08
CA ARG A 106 -7.48 12.39 -2.08
C ARG A 106 -8.78 11.87 -2.65
N LYS A 107 -8.83 11.67 -3.96
CA LYS A 107 -9.98 11.09 -4.65
C LYS A 107 -9.50 9.98 -5.57
N TYR A 108 -10.24 8.89 -5.60
CA TYR A 108 -10.00 7.77 -6.47
C TYR A 108 -11.28 7.40 -7.20
N SER A 109 -11.30 7.53 -8.54
CA SER A 109 -12.50 7.25 -9.31
C SER A 109 -12.73 5.76 -9.52
N ALA A 110 -13.98 5.35 -9.61
CA ALA A 110 -14.42 4.00 -9.91
C ALA A 110 -15.75 4.03 -10.65
N LEU A 111 -15.96 3.05 -11.55
CA LEU A 111 -17.29 2.80 -12.10
C LEU A 111 -18.18 2.20 -11.02
N GLY A 112 -19.42 2.69 -10.95
CA GLY A 112 -20.52 2.13 -10.19
C GLY A 112 -21.60 1.64 -11.17
N TRP A 113 -22.40 0.66 -10.74
CA TRP A 113 -23.55 0.17 -11.50
C TRP A 113 -24.66 -0.28 -10.57
N TYR A 114 -25.90 -0.16 -11.01
CA TYR A 114 -27.10 -0.44 -10.24
C TYR A 114 -27.98 -1.35 -11.10
N ASP A 115 -28.36 -2.50 -10.57
CA ASP A 115 -29.17 -3.51 -11.26
C ASP A 115 -28.73 -3.72 -12.74
N ALA A 116 -27.43 -3.93 -12.92
CA ALA A 116 -26.83 -4.07 -14.22
C ALA A 116 -25.56 -4.92 -14.19
N ARG A 117 -25.16 -5.43 -15.36
CA ARG A 117 -23.91 -6.17 -15.52
C ARG A 117 -22.71 -5.25 -15.22
N THR A 118 -21.68 -5.80 -14.57
CA THR A 118 -20.44 -5.04 -14.32
C THR A 118 -19.86 -4.49 -15.63
N PRO A 119 -19.46 -3.21 -15.67
CA PRO A 119 -18.86 -2.62 -16.86
C PRO A 119 -17.38 -2.97 -17.05
N MET A 120 -16.82 -3.82 -16.17
CA MET A 120 -15.41 -4.21 -16.23
C MET A 120 -15.20 -5.37 -17.20
N PRO A 121 -14.39 -5.19 -18.27
CA PRO A 121 -14.25 -6.19 -19.33
C PRO A 121 -13.62 -7.49 -18.85
N ASP A 122 -12.70 -7.44 -17.89
CA ASP A 122 -11.97 -8.59 -17.35
C ASP A 122 -12.71 -9.36 -16.24
N ASN A 123 -14.04 -9.15 -16.11
CA ASN A 123 -14.83 -9.98 -15.22
C ASN A 123 -14.82 -11.42 -15.74
N TYR A 124 -14.50 -12.40 -14.87
CA TYR A 124 -14.36 -13.80 -15.25
C TYR A 124 -15.58 -14.36 -15.99
N ARG A 125 -16.80 -13.83 -15.71
CA ARG A 125 -18.05 -14.26 -16.37
C ARG A 125 -18.13 -13.87 -17.86
N TYR A 126 -17.25 -12.98 -18.32
CA TYR A 126 -17.17 -12.53 -19.72
C TYR A 126 -16.01 -13.17 -20.48
N LEU A 127 -15.18 -13.96 -19.78
CA LEU A 127 -14.03 -14.60 -20.37
C LEU A 127 -14.38 -15.98 -20.96
N PRO A 128 -13.70 -16.42 -22.02
CA PRO A 128 -13.95 -17.71 -22.67
C PRO A 128 -13.84 -18.90 -21.72
N GLY A 129 -12.95 -18.86 -20.73
CA GLY A 129 -12.82 -19.91 -19.72
C GLY A 129 -14.08 -20.14 -18.87
N TYR A 130 -14.99 -19.16 -18.82
CA TYR A 130 -16.30 -19.29 -18.18
C TYR A 130 -17.43 -19.49 -19.18
N THR A 131 -17.45 -18.73 -20.28
CA THR A 131 -18.55 -18.76 -21.27
C THR A 131 -18.48 -20.00 -22.15
N GLY A 132 -17.29 -20.56 -22.38
CA GLY A 132 -17.05 -21.63 -23.36
C GLY A 132 -17.27 -21.18 -24.83
N ASP A 133 -17.43 -19.86 -25.04
CA ASP A 133 -17.81 -19.32 -26.35
C ASP A 133 -16.56 -18.98 -27.18
N ARG A 134 -16.51 -19.56 -28.39
CA ARG A 134 -15.41 -19.36 -29.33
C ARG A 134 -15.40 -17.96 -29.96
N GLU A 135 -16.55 -17.34 -30.14
CA GLU A 135 -16.62 -15.97 -30.67
C GLU A 135 -15.98 -14.99 -29.67
N THR A 136 -16.32 -15.13 -28.39
CA THR A 136 -15.71 -14.38 -27.31
C THR A 136 -14.19 -14.61 -27.27
N GLU A 137 -13.69 -15.84 -27.45
CA GLU A 137 -12.26 -16.12 -27.49
C GLU A 137 -11.57 -15.39 -28.66
N LEU A 138 -12.16 -15.44 -29.84
CA LEU A 138 -11.61 -14.75 -31.02
C LEU A 138 -11.60 -13.23 -30.86
N ALA A 139 -12.66 -12.66 -30.29
CA ALA A 139 -12.74 -11.23 -30.01
C ALA A 139 -11.64 -10.78 -29.02
N TRP A 140 -11.40 -11.54 -27.95
CA TRP A 140 -10.31 -11.27 -27.02
C TRP A 140 -8.94 -11.39 -27.67
N ARG A 141 -8.69 -12.42 -28.47
CA ARG A 141 -7.42 -12.63 -29.19
C ARG A 141 -7.14 -11.58 -30.26
N SER A 142 -8.18 -11.00 -30.86
CA SER A 142 -8.04 -9.89 -31.80
C SER A 142 -7.97 -8.52 -31.13
N ASN A 143 -8.00 -8.46 -29.80
CA ASN A 143 -8.09 -7.23 -29.02
C ASN A 143 -9.28 -6.34 -29.41
N ASP A 144 -10.45 -6.95 -29.72
CA ASP A 144 -11.66 -6.19 -30.01
C ASP A 144 -12.02 -5.30 -28.79
N ALA A 145 -12.06 -3.99 -29.01
CA ALA A 145 -12.28 -3.00 -27.97
C ALA A 145 -13.60 -3.20 -27.21
N ARG A 146 -14.63 -3.76 -27.86
CA ARG A 146 -15.94 -4.06 -27.25
C ARG A 146 -15.85 -5.13 -26.14
N TYR A 147 -14.83 -5.99 -26.20
CA TYR A 147 -14.60 -7.07 -25.23
C TYR A 147 -13.46 -6.78 -24.26
N THR A 148 -12.45 -6.01 -24.69
CA THR A 148 -11.22 -5.82 -23.94
C THR A 148 -11.12 -4.47 -23.22
N GLN A 149 -12.05 -3.55 -23.48
CA GLN A 149 -12.02 -2.19 -22.94
C GLN A 149 -13.34 -1.81 -22.26
N VAL A 150 -13.33 -0.72 -21.49
CA VAL A 150 -14.56 -0.10 -20.99
C VAL A 150 -15.28 0.59 -22.15
N CYS A 151 -16.47 0.11 -22.51
CA CYS A 151 -17.29 0.66 -23.61
C CYS A 151 -18.07 1.90 -23.13
N TRP A 152 -17.38 3.04 -22.95
CA TRP A 152 -17.95 4.27 -22.37
C TRP A 152 -19.19 4.75 -23.12
N ASP A 153 -19.17 4.74 -24.46
CA ASP A 153 -20.29 5.22 -25.29
C ASP A 153 -21.51 4.33 -25.12
N GLU A 154 -21.32 3.02 -24.93
CA GLU A 154 -22.40 2.08 -24.62
C GLU A 154 -23.01 2.33 -23.23
N LEU A 155 -22.17 2.58 -22.21
CA LEU A 155 -22.66 2.90 -20.86
C LEU A 155 -23.51 4.19 -20.88
N ILE A 156 -23.08 5.21 -21.63
CA ILE A 156 -23.82 6.46 -21.81
C ILE A 156 -25.14 6.22 -22.57
N ALA A 157 -25.11 5.42 -23.63
CA ALA A 157 -26.33 5.09 -24.39
C ALA A 157 -27.36 4.36 -23.53
N ARG A 158 -26.93 3.39 -22.71
CA ARG A 158 -27.80 2.66 -21.78
C ARG A 158 -28.42 3.58 -20.73
N ASN A 159 -27.67 4.51 -20.17
CA ASN A 159 -28.18 5.50 -19.23
C ASN A 159 -29.24 6.42 -19.86
N ARG A 160 -29.03 6.84 -21.10
CA ARG A 160 -30.01 7.67 -21.83
C ARG A 160 -31.33 6.92 -22.10
N MET A 161 -31.25 5.60 -22.34
CA MET A 161 -32.42 4.73 -22.51
C MET A 161 -33.17 4.47 -21.18
N ALA A 162 -32.52 4.60 -20.03
CA ALA A 162 -33.10 4.32 -18.70
C ALA A 162 -34.00 5.45 -18.16
N GLY A 163 -34.45 6.39 -18.99
CA GLY A 163 -35.42 7.41 -18.58
C GLY A 163 -34.93 8.46 -17.58
N GLY A 164 -33.61 8.66 -17.47
CA GLY A 164 -33.01 9.70 -16.65
C GLY A 164 -32.43 9.22 -15.31
N HIS A 165 -32.74 8.01 -14.86
CA HIS A 165 -32.07 7.35 -13.74
C HIS A 165 -30.82 6.63 -14.24
N ALA A 166 -29.65 6.87 -13.61
CA ALA A 166 -28.41 6.25 -14.05
C ALA A 166 -28.33 4.78 -13.62
N VAL A 167 -28.05 3.91 -14.57
CA VAL A 167 -27.69 2.50 -14.37
C VAL A 167 -26.19 2.37 -14.15
N TYR A 168 -25.40 3.20 -14.84
CA TYR A 168 -23.95 3.27 -14.70
C TYR A 168 -23.51 4.67 -14.26
N THR A 169 -22.53 4.72 -13.39
CA THR A 169 -22.01 5.98 -12.87
C THR A 169 -20.48 5.96 -12.81
N LEU A 170 -19.87 7.12 -12.76
CA LEU A 170 -18.48 7.29 -12.32
C LEU A 170 -18.50 8.00 -10.97
N GLU A 171 -17.99 7.35 -9.94
CA GLU A 171 -17.95 7.85 -8.56
C GLU A 171 -16.52 8.16 -8.14
N ASP A 172 -16.32 9.17 -7.27
CA ASP A 172 -15.08 9.41 -6.56
C ASP A 172 -15.19 8.84 -5.13
N ARG A 173 -14.29 7.96 -4.75
CA ARG A 173 -14.02 7.56 -3.36
C ARG A 173 -13.05 8.57 -2.80
N ALA A 174 -13.54 9.43 -1.91
CA ALA A 174 -12.81 10.59 -1.44
C ALA A 174 -12.41 10.45 0.03
N GLU A 175 -11.21 10.90 0.34
CA GLU A 175 -10.65 10.99 1.68
C GLU A 175 -10.24 12.43 1.95
N ARG A 176 -10.91 13.08 2.91
CA ARG A 176 -10.48 14.38 3.42
C ARG A 176 -9.56 14.17 4.61
N ILE A 177 -8.31 14.56 4.45
CA ILE A 177 -7.23 14.40 5.43
C ILE A 177 -7.12 15.68 6.26
N ARG A 178 -6.97 15.50 7.57
CA ARG A 178 -6.67 16.55 8.55
C ARG A 178 -5.74 15.96 9.59
N ASN A 179 -4.45 16.23 9.46
CA ASN A 179 -3.45 15.79 10.40
C ASN A 179 -2.84 17.01 11.07
N LEU A 180 -2.68 16.96 12.37
CA LEU A 180 -1.99 17.94 13.19
C LEU A 180 -0.91 17.23 13.98
N GLY A 181 0.27 17.80 14.06
CA GLY A 181 1.39 17.30 14.84
C GLY A 181 2.06 18.42 15.60
N PHE A 182 2.49 18.11 16.80
CA PHE A 182 3.36 18.93 17.62
C PHE A 182 4.48 18.07 18.21
N ASP A 183 5.69 18.60 18.24
CA ASP A 183 6.86 17.94 18.78
C ASP A 183 7.71 18.96 19.54
N ALA A 184 8.19 18.59 20.72
CA ALA A 184 9.15 19.36 21.49
C ALA A 184 10.26 18.42 21.98
N LEU A 185 11.50 18.71 21.64
CA LEU A 185 12.67 17.91 21.95
C LEU A 185 13.73 18.76 22.62
N PHE A 186 14.07 18.44 23.84
CA PHE A 186 15.24 18.96 24.52
C PHE A 186 16.45 18.08 24.22
N THR A 187 17.56 18.69 23.88
CA THR A 187 18.86 18.04 23.72
C THR A 187 19.82 18.68 24.65
N THR A 188 20.40 17.90 25.56
CA THR A 188 21.37 18.36 26.54
C THR A 188 22.67 17.56 26.39
N ALA A 189 23.76 18.23 26.12
CA ALA A 189 25.11 17.66 26.07
C ALA A 189 25.95 18.22 27.24
N PRO A 190 25.94 17.54 28.42
CA PRO A 190 26.68 18.00 29.58
C PRO A 190 28.20 18.03 29.35
N ASP A 191 28.67 17.12 28.50
CA ASP A 191 30.05 17.04 28.05
C ASP A 191 30.12 16.53 26.60
N GLU A 192 31.33 16.37 26.06
CA GLU A 192 31.56 15.94 24.67
C GLU A 192 31.17 14.46 24.41
N ARG A 193 30.96 13.67 25.46
CA ARG A 193 30.70 12.22 25.38
C ARG A 193 29.24 11.85 25.59
N LEU A 194 28.51 12.61 26.37
CA LEU A 194 27.12 12.30 26.75
C LEU A 194 26.15 13.27 26.11
N THR A 195 25.15 12.73 25.39
CA THR A 195 24.02 13.51 24.89
C THR A 195 22.73 12.90 25.40
N LEU A 196 21.94 13.68 26.10
CA LEU A 196 20.60 13.32 26.57
C LEU A 196 19.57 14.01 25.71
N ARG A 197 18.54 13.25 25.28
CA ARG A 197 17.38 13.82 24.57
C ARG A 197 16.12 13.38 25.29
N TYR A 198 15.25 14.33 25.57
CA TYR A 198 13.94 14.07 26.15
C TYR A 198 12.90 15.00 25.56
N GLY A 199 11.70 14.49 25.38
CA GLY A 199 10.71 15.28 24.67
C GLY A 199 9.32 14.67 24.70
N PHE A 200 8.42 15.44 24.12
CA PHE A 200 7.01 15.12 24.00
C PHE A 200 6.56 15.32 22.57
N SER A 201 5.69 14.44 22.08
CA SER A 201 5.01 14.60 20.80
C SER A 201 3.51 14.37 20.94
N TYR A 202 2.72 15.12 20.17
CA TYR A 202 1.29 14.95 20.04
C TYR A 202 0.92 14.86 18.57
N ARG A 203 0.09 13.89 18.22
CA ARG A 203 -0.43 13.69 16.87
C ARG A 203 -1.94 13.51 16.89
N HIS A 204 -2.64 14.23 16.03
CA HIS A 204 -4.06 14.02 15.75
C HIS A 204 -4.22 13.80 14.25
N ALA A 205 -4.49 12.57 13.85
CA ALA A 205 -4.81 12.20 12.47
C ALA A 205 -6.32 11.98 12.35
N ARG A 206 -6.94 12.59 11.32
CA ARG A 206 -8.35 12.39 11.01
C ARG A 206 -8.55 12.30 9.50
N THR A 207 -9.10 11.18 9.05
CA THR A 207 -9.49 10.95 7.67
C THR A 207 -11.00 10.79 7.59
N ARG A 208 -11.67 11.68 6.82
CA ARG A 208 -13.11 11.54 6.52
C ARG A 208 -13.25 10.96 5.12
N SER A 209 -13.81 9.76 5.06
CA SER A 209 -14.03 8.98 3.84
C SER A 209 -15.48 9.07 3.41
N TYR A 210 -15.73 9.39 2.13
CA TYR A 210 -17.07 9.50 1.57
C TYR A 210 -17.07 9.19 0.07
N LYS A 211 -18.21 8.76 -0.47
CA LYS A 211 -18.45 8.72 -1.91
C LYS A 211 -18.94 10.09 -2.41
N GLN A 212 -18.54 10.46 -3.61
CA GLN A 212 -19.04 11.64 -4.31
C GLN A 212 -19.37 11.27 -5.75
N MET A 213 -20.57 11.62 -6.22
CA MET A 213 -20.94 11.45 -7.60
C MET A 213 -20.08 12.35 -8.48
N ARG A 214 -19.40 11.74 -9.44
CA ARG A 214 -18.50 12.47 -10.33
C ARG A 214 -19.12 12.72 -11.70
N ASP A 215 -19.79 11.70 -12.28
CA ASP A 215 -20.36 11.75 -13.62
C ASP A 215 -21.48 10.72 -13.69
N LEU A 216 -22.65 11.17 -14.10
CA LEU A 216 -23.85 10.34 -14.27
C LEU A 216 -23.92 9.68 -15.65
N LEU A 217 -22.87 9.82 -16.48
CA LEU A 217 -22.75 9.20 -17.79
C LEU A 217 -23.98 9.43 -18.67
N GLY A 218 -24.47 10.67 -18.73
CA GLY A 218 -25.58 11.08 -19.58
C GLY A 218 -26.98 10.88 -18.98
N ALA A 219 -27.10 10.41 -17.74
CA ALA A 219 -28.34 10.44 -16.96
C ALA A 219 -28.44 11.71 -16.09
N TYR A 220 -29.54 11.86 -15.34
CA TYR A 220 -29.80 13.05 -14.52
C TYR A 220 -29.59 12.82 -13.03
N HIS A 221 -29.77 11.59 -12.53
CA HIS A 221 -29.69 11.26 -11.12
C HIS A 221 -29.62 9.75 -10.86
N ILE A 222 -29.30 9.38 -9.61
CA ILE A 222 -29.58 8.09 -8.99
C ILE A 222 -30.32 8.29 -7.68
N THR A 223 -30.90 7.21 -7.14
CA THR A 223 -31.38 7.16 -5.74
C THR A 223 -30.26 6.68 -4.84
N ASP A 224 -30.12 7.25 -3.62
CA ASP A 224 -29.09 6.88 -2.64
C ASP A 224 -29.47 5.60 -1.87
N ILE A 225 -29.38 4.47 -2.55
CA ILE A 225 -29.64 3.12 -2.02
C ILE A 225 -28.37 2.26 -2.08
N ASP A 226 -28.34 1.16 -1.34
CA ASP A 226 -27.23 0.22 -1.39
C ASP A 226 -27.28 -0.59 -2.70
N GLN A 227 -26.33 -0.33 -3.59
CA GLN A 227 -26.24 -0.92 -4.92
C GLN A 227 -25.95 -2.43 -4.92
N TYR A 228 -25.46 -2.99 -3.83
CA TYR A 228 -25.10 -4.41 -3.74
C TYR A 228 -26.26 -5.30 -3.27
N LEU A 229 -27.30 -4.70 -2.72
CA LEU A 229 -28.48 -5.38 -2.20
C LEU A 229 -29.77 -4.96 -2.94
N VAL A 230 -29.62 -4.37 -4.12
CA VAL A 230 -30.76 -3.89 -4.94
C VAL A 230 -31.72 -5.03 -5.31
N ASP A 231 -31.18 -6.24 -5.57
CA ASP A 231 -31.96 -7.42 -5.94
C ASP A 231 -32.24 -8.38 -4.77
N ASP A 232 -31.99 -7.94 -3.53
CA ASP A 232 -32.24 -8.78 -2.37
C ASP A 232 -33.73 -8.83 -2.05
N ASP A 233 -34.35 -9.99 -2.16
CA ASP A 233 -35.77 -10.21 -1.88
C ASP A 233 -36.17 -9.84 -0.44
N THR A 234 -35.20 -9.88 0.49
CA THR A 234 -35.41 -9.55 1.92
C THR A 234 -35.68 -8.07 2.13
N TYR A 235 -35.07 -7.19 1.34
CA TYR A 235 -35.13 -5.73 1.52
C TYR A 235 -35.88 -5.01 0.37
N GLY A 236 -36.31 -5.72 -0.65
CA GLY A 236 -37.17 -5.19 -1.71
C GLY A 236 -36.59 -4.01 -2.48
N ASN A 237 -35.30 -4.03 -2.80
CA ASN A 237 -34.59 -3.00 -3.57
C ASN A 237 -34.58 -1.58 -2.98
N LEU A 238 -34.91 -1.40 -1.70
CA LEU A 238 -35.09 -0.08 -1.07
C LEU A 238 -34.12 0.22 0.07
N LEU A 239 -33.03 -0.55 0.21
CA LEU A 239 -32.10 -0.39 1.31
C LEU A 239 -31.41 0.98 1.29
N GLN A 240 -31.79 1.85 2.22
CA GLN A 240 -31.34 3.25 2.27
C GLN A 240 -29.91 3.37 2.80
N ASN A 241 -29.12 4.20 2.15
CA ASN A 241 -27.80 4.57 2.66
C ASN A 241 -27.85 5.57 3.82
N ASP A 242 -28.90 6.39 3.91
CA ASP A 242 -29.12 7.32 5.04
C ASP A 242 -30.61 7.44 5.36
N LEU A 243 -31.06 6.78 6.43
CA LEU A 243 -32.46 6.81 6.91
C LEU A 243 -32.96 8.22 7.26
N ARG A 244 -32.08 9.18 7.51
CA ARG A 244 -32.47 10.56 7.77
C ARG A 244 -32.87 11.31 6.50
N HIS A 245 -32.53 10.76 5.34
CA HIS A 245 -32.87 11.31 4.03
C HIS A 245 -33.27 10.18 3.08
N PRO A 246 -34.37 9.46 3.36
CA PRO A 246 -34.80 8.32 2.57
C PRO A 246 -35.17 8.74 1.15
N GLY A 247 -34.89 7.88 0.17
CA GLY A 247 -35.20 8.14 -1.25
C GLY A 247 -34.44 9.33 -1.85
N ARG A 248 -33.34 9.76 -1.23
CA ARG A 248 -32.59 10.94 -1.67
C ARG A 248 -32.10 10.81 -3.09
N THR A 249 -32.42 11.81 -3.90
CA THR A 249 -31.86 11.96 -5.25
C THR A 249 -30.43 12.48 -5.18
N VAL A 250 -29.52 11.80 -5.88
CA VAL A 250 -28.09 12.13 -5.98
C VAL A 250 -27.77 12.65 -7.38
N ARG A 251 -27.15 13.80 -7.44
CA ARG A 251 -26.66 14.46 -8.67
C ARG A 251 -25.15 14.57 -8.66
N GLU A 252 -24.56 15.01 -9.76
CA GLU A 252 -23.12 15.26 -9.85
C GLU A 252 -22.66 16.23 -8.77
N GLY A 253 -21.58 15.88 -8.07
CA GLY A 253 -21.04 16.65 -6.97
C GLY A 253 -21.59 16.24 -5.60
N ASP A 254 -22.73 15.57 -5.51
CA ASP A 254 -23.34 15.14 -4.24
C ASP A 254 -22.56 14.00 -3.59
N ARG A 255 -22.56 13.96 -2.25
CA ARG A 255 -22.10 12.81 -1.48
C ARG A 255 -23.21 11.80 -1.34
N PHE A 256 -22.85 10.52 -1.42
CA PHE A 256 -23.82 9.43 -1.31
C PHE A 256 -23.13 8.15 -0.82
N GLY A 257 -23.89 7.10 -0.65
CA GLY A 257 -23.39 5.79 -0.32
C GLY A 257 -22.87 5.67 1.10
N TYR A 258 -21.77 6.32 1.44
CA TYR A 258 -21.20 6.36 2.79
C TYR A 258 -20.52 7.70 3.09
N ASP A 259 -20.52 8.08 4.36
CA ASP A 259 -19.76 9.21 4.90
C ASP A 259 -19.39 8.91 6.37
N TYR A 260 -18.09 8.77 6.66
CA TYR A 260 -17.58 8.52 8.01
C TYR A 260 -16.18 9.12 8.19
N ALA A 261 -15.73 9.22 9.44
CA ALA A 261 -14.37 9.63 9.74
C ALA A 261 -13.72 8.67 10.73
N LEU A 262 -12.47 8.33 10.49
CA LEU A 262 -11.56 7.68 11.43
C LEU A 262 -10.65 8.74 12.06
N SER A 263 -10.42 8.64 13.35
CA SER A 263 -9.55 9.57 14.09
C SER A 263 -8.65 8.80 15.03
N THR A 264 -7.35 9.12 14.98
CA THR A 264 -6.34 8.65 15.93
C THR A 264 -5.75 9.86 16.64
N ARG A 265 -5.68 9.82 17.97
CA ARG A 265 -4.96 10.78 18.80
C ARG A 265 -3.88 10.01 19.54
N GLU A 266 -2.69 10.52 19.52
CA GLU A 266 -1.54 9.90 20.16
C GLU A 266 -0.70 10.98 20.84
N ALA A 267 -0.35 10.73 22.10
CA ALA A 267 0.60 11.54 22.87
C ALA A 267 1.76 10.63 23.30
N THR A 268 3.00 11.04 23.10
CA THR A 268 4.18 10.21 23.39
C THR A 268 5.24 11.02 24.12
N VAL A 269 5.75 10.48 25.21
CA VAL A 269 6.95 10.95 25.90
C VAL A 269 8.13 10.08 25.47
N ARG A 270 9.28 10.68 25.25
CA ARG A 270 10.50 9.98 24.84
C ARG A 270 11.71 10.44 25.63
N LEU A 271 12.63 9.51 25.87
CA LEU A 271 13.91 9.73 26.54
C LEU A 271 14.98 8.93 25.80
N SER A 272 16.13 9.51 25.54
CA SER A 272 17.30 8.79 25.05
C SER A 272 18.59 9.33 25.62
N ALA A 273 19.58 8.45 25.75
CA ALA A 273 20.93 8.77 26.16
C ALA A 273 21.91 8.17 25.14
N GLU A 274 22.77 9.00 24.61
CA GLU A 274 23.85 8.61 23.69
C GLU A 274 25.18 8.90 24.40
N TYR A 275 26.00 7.86 24.53
CA TYR A 275 27.38 7.97 25.00
C TYR A 275 28.31 7.68 23.82
N ARG A 276 29.31 8.55 23.62
CA ARG A 276 30.31 8.41 22.58
C ARG A 276 31.71 8.67 23.12
N SER A 277 32.61 7.73 22.85
CA SER A 277 34.03 7.90 23.04
C SER A 277 34.78 7.55 21.76
N ASP A 278 36.12 7.59 21.78
CA ASP A 278 36.95 7.30 20.58
C ASP A 278 36.67 5.94 19.96
N ARG A 279 36.29 4.96 20.77
CA ARG A 279 36.08 3.58 20.32
C ARG A 279 34.69 3.02 20.61
N LEU A 280 33.96 3.60 21.53
CA LEU A 280 32.67 3.10 21.97
C LEU A 280 31.57 4.11 21.69
N ARG A 281 30.47 3.63 21.11
CA ARG A 281 29.20 4.31 21.04
C ARG A 281 28.15 3.45 21.74
N ALA A 282 27.33 4.03 22.60
CA ALA A 282 26.19 3.36 23.21
C ALA A 282 24.99 4.30 23.18
N ASP A 283 23.84 3.80 22.69
CA ASP A 283 22.59 4.53 22.64
C ASP A 283 21.50 3.70 23.34
N VAL A 284 20.69 4.33 24.17
CA VAL A 284 19.48 3.77 24.74
C VAL A 284 18.34 4.76 24.51
N ALA A 285 17.20 4.29 24.03
CA ALA A 285 16.01 5.12 23.82
C ALA A 285 14.76 4.42 24.34
N LEU A 286 13.90 5.19 25.00
CA LEU A 286 12.62 4.80 25.54
C LEU A 286 11.54 5.75 24.99
N ALA A 287 10.40 5.22 24.61
CA ALA A 287 9.21 6.01 24.32
C ALA A 287 7.99 5.31 24.94
N LEU A 288 7.08 6.09 25.49
CA LEU A 288 5.82 5.62 26.04
C LEU A 288 4.72 6.59 25.61
N GLY A 289 3.61 6.03 25.10
CA GLY A 289 2.51 6.81 24.60
C GLY A 289 1.16 6.36 25.12
N ASP A 290 0.18 7.22 24.92
CA ASP A 290 -1.25 6.95 25.03
C ASP A 290 -1.92 7.27 23.70
N ALA A 291 -2.73 6.36 23.18
CA ALA A 291 -3.38 6.53 21.91
C ALA A 291 -4.85 6.10 21.96
N VAL A 292 -5.70 6.86 21.28
CA VAL A 292 -7.14 6.59 21.17
C VAL A 292 -7.57 6.61 19.72
N VAL A 293 -8.22 5.53 19.29
CA VAL A 293 -8.83 5.40 17.96
C VAL A 293 -10.34 5.37 18.10
N LEU A 294 -11.04 6.09 17.20
CA LEU A 294 -12.50 6.06 17.11
C LEU A 294 -12.98 6.32 15.67
N ARG A 295 -14.16 5.79 15.36
CA ARG A 295 -14.93 6.09 14.15
C ARG A 295 -16.09 7.05 14.47
N ARG A 296 -16.43 7.90 13.51
CA ARG A 296 -17.68 8.68 13.52
C ARG A 296 -18.40 8.52 12.19
N GLY A 297 -19.57 7.88 12.20
CA GLY A 297 -20.48 7.81 11.07
C GLY A 297 -21.33 9.08 10.95
N TYR A 298 -21.59 9.50 9.70
CA TYR A 298 -22.42 10.66 9.37
C TYR A 298 -23.72 10.26 8.68
N TYR A 299 -23.85 9.00 8.23
CA TYR A 299 -25.05 8.41 7.66
C TYR A 299 -25.61 7.36 8.61
N GLU A 300 -26.93 7.29 8.67
CA GLU A 300 -27.66 6.24 9.38
C GLU A 300 -28.09 5.18 8.36
N LYS A 301 -27.34 4.10 8.32
CA LYS A 301 -27.59 3.00 7.39
C LYS A 301 -28.83 2.21 7.80
N GLU A 302 -29.70 1.87 6.85
CA GLU A 302 -30.87 1.02 7.11
C GLU A 302 -30.46 -0.36 7.62
N LEU A 303 -29.42 -0.95 7.07
CA LEU A 303 -28.87 -2.22 7.52
C LEU A 303 -28.29 -2.17 8.95
N PHE A 304 -27.88 -0.98 9.42
CA PHE A 304 -27.27 -0.73 10.74
C PHE A 304 -27.85 0.52 11.38
N PRO A 305 -29.13 0.50 11.79
CA PRO A 305 -29.84 1.70 12.23
C PRO A 305 -29.29 2.26 13.55
N GLY A 306 -29.58 3.53 13.80
CA GLY A 306 -29.21 4.24 15.01
C GLY A 306 -27.69 4.28 15.24
N THR A 307 -27.27 4.04 16.45
CA THR A 307 -25.86 4.09 16.88
C THR A 307 -24.98 2.97 16.27
N GLN A 308 -25.57 2.00 15.60
CA GLN A 308 -24.79 0.95 14.91
C GLN A 308 -24.00 1.52 13.73
N SER A 309 -24.48 2.57 13.08
CA SER A 309 -23.77 3.25 11.98
C SER A 309 -23.57 4.74 12.20
N LEU A 310 -24.56 5.44 12.80
CA LEU A 310 -24.54 6.88 13.04
C LEU A 310 -23.76 7.22 14.32
N GLY A 311 -23.10 8.38 14.34
CA GLY A 311 -22.42 8.89 15.52
C GLY A 311 -21.06 8.24 15.79
N ARG A 312 -20.66 8.19 17.07
CA ARG A 312 -19.34 7.71 17.50
C ARG A 312 -19.36 6.23 17.83
N SER A 313 -18.34 5.51 17.39
CA SER A 313 -18.06 4.15 17.86
C SER A 313 -17.56 4.14 19.31
N ARG A 314 -17.36 2.94 19.85
CA ARG A 314 -16.56 2.73 21.07
C ARG A 314 -15.16 3.34 20.87
N ARG A 315 -14.62 3.96 21.93
CA ARG A 315 -13.21 4.38 21.99
C ARG A 315 -12.32 3.16 22.19
N MET A 316 -11.27 3.04 21.40
CA MET A 316 -10.27 1.99 21.55
C MET A 316 -8.97 2.65 21.98
N GLY A 317 -8.53 2.34 23.22
CA GLY A 317 -7.29 2.84 23.82
C GLY A 317 -6.16 1.87 23.63
N PHE A 318 -4.96 2.41 23.39
CA PHE A 318 -3.71 1.65 23.26
C PHE A 318 -2.58 2.39 23.97
N THR A 319 -1.61 1.61 24.46
CA THR A 319 -0.39 2.17 25.08
C THR A 319 0.82 1.77 24.22
N PRO A 320 1.12 2.51 23.15
CA PRO A 320 2.31 2.26 22.34
C PRO A 320 3.57 2.54 23.18
N TYR A 321 4.56 1.68 23.03
CA TYR A 321 5.86 1.88 23.65
C TYR A 321 6.97 1.38 22.74
N THR A 322 8.19 1.91 22.94
CA THR A 322 9.39 1.47 22.24
C THR A 322 10.58 1.53 23.18
N VAL A 323 11.36 0.46 23.20
CA VAL A 323 12.67 0.37 23.82
C VAL A 323 13.68 0.06 22.73
N LYS A 324 14.78 0.81 22.68
CA LYS A 324 15.90 0.59 21.75
C LYS A 324 17.20 0.67 22.48
N ALA A 325 18.14 -0.19 22.09
CA ALA A 325 19.52 -0.13 22.54
C ALA A 325 20.46 -0.38 21.35
N LEU A 326 21.59 0.30 21.38
CA LEU A 326 22.66 0.15 20.39
C LEU A 326 23.99 0.23 21.11
N VAL A 327 24.92 -0.66 20.73
CA VAL A 327 26.33 -0.61 21.14
C VAL A 327 27.19 -0.77 19.91
N GLY A 328 28.06 0.17 19.67
CA GLY A 328 29.02 0.18 18.58
C GLY A 328 30.46 0.26 19.11
N TRP A 329 31.33 -0.54 18.51
CA TRP A 329 32.74 -0.61 18.88
C TRP A 329 33.66 -0.51 17.69
N ALA A 330 34.49 0.53 17.66
CA ALA A 330 35.54 0.73 16.69
C ALA A 330 36.84 0.06 17.21
N PHE A 331 37.09 -1.17 16.74
CA PHE A 331 38.30 -1.90 17.13
C PHE A 331 39.52 -1.54 16.28
N SER A 332 39.31 -0.80 15.18
CA SER A 332 40.36 -0.10 14.44
C SER A 332 39.79 1.17 13.79
N PRO A 333 40.64 2.10 13.30
CA PRO A 333 40.17 3.30 12.60
C PRO A 333 39.35 3.01 11.34
N ARG A 334 39.41 1.78 10.84
CA ARG A 334 38.73 1.35 9.59
C ARG A 334 37.69 0.26 9.80
N SER A 335 37.53 -0.24 11.03
CA SER A 335 36.66 -1.38 11.28
C SER A 335 35.78 -1.14 12.51
N TYR A 336 34.49 -1.36 12.32
CA TYR A 336 33.46 -1.04 13.27
C TYR A 336 32.45 -2.18 13.37
N LEU A 337 32.09 -2.56 14.59
CA LEU A 337 31.03 -3.52 14.89
C LEU A 337 29.93 -2.83 15.67
N GLU A 338 28.69 -3.02 15.24
CA GLU A 338 27.53 -2.44 15.91
C GLU A 338 26.46 -3.51 16.13
N ALA A 339 25.99 -3.61 17.35
CA ALA A 339 24.83 -4.43 17.70
C ALA A 339 23.68 -3.51 18.13
N SER A 340 22.50 -3.75 17.61
CA SER A 340 21.30 -3.03 18.01
C SER A 340 20.13 -3.97 18.27
N ALA A 341 19.25 -3.57 19.18
CA ALA A 341 18.00 -4.25 19.46
C ALA A 341 16.88 -3.26 19.73
N ALA A 342 15.67 -3.63 19.32
CA ALA A 342 14.46 -2.85 19.59
C ALA A 342 13.30 -3.77 19.93
N ALA A 343 12.44 -3.33 20.83
CA ALA A 343 11.17 -3.98 21.14
C ALA A 343 10.10 -2.91 21.39
N GLY A 344 8.84 -3.21 21.03
CA GLY A 344 7.78 -2.27 21.26
C GLY A 344 6.41 -2.77 20.90
N ALA A 345 5.42 -1.89 21.10
CA ALA A 345 4.06 -2.07 20.65
C ALA A 345 3.60 -0.81 19.92
N ALA A 346 2.90 -0.98 18.82
CA ALA A 346 2.39 0.08 17.95
C ALA A 346 0.86 0.01 17.84
N VAL A 347 0.25 1.17 17.65
CA VAL A 347 -1.20 1.27 17.40
C VAL A 347 -1.51 0.62 16.05
N PRO A 348 -2.51 -0.27 15.95
CA PRO A 348 -2.95 -0.83 14.68
C PRO A 348 -3.51 0.26 13.74
N ASP A 349 -3.56 -0.03 12.44
CA ASP A 349 -4.24 0.85 11.49
C ASP A 349 -5.70 1.05 11.90
N ALA A 350 -6.15 2.30 11.90
CA ALA A 350 -7.48 2.65 12.37
C ALA A 350 -8.61 1.97 11.57
N ALA A 351 -8.38 1.70 10.27
CA ALA A 351 -9.36 1.00 9.43
C ALA A 351 -9.46 -0.47 9.80
N ASP A 352 -8.35 -1.12 10.14
CA ASP A 352 -8.30 -2.54 10.49
C ASP A 352 -8.90 -2.87 11.87
N LEU A 353 -9.22 -1.84 12.67
CA LEU A 353 -9.90 -1.99 13.96
C LEU A 353 -11.42 -2.14 13.85
N PHE A 354 -11.97 -2.07 12.65
CA PHE A 354 -13.40 -2.23 12.36
C PHE A 354 -13.59 -3.35 11.33
N TYR A 355 -14.66 -4.12 11.47
CA TYR A 355 -15.00 -5.11 10.45
C TYR A 355 -15.28 -4.43 9.11
N GLN A 356 -16.13 -3.39 9.11
CA GLN A 356 -16.43 -2.61 7.92
C GLN A 356 -16.73 -1.15 8.27
N PRO A 357 -15.71 -0.28 8.31
CA PRO A 357 -15.91 1.11 8.70
C PRO A 357 -16.74 1.93 7.71
N LEU A 358 -16.97 1.45 6.46
CA LEU A 358 -17.84 2.12 5.51
C LEU A 358 -19.30 2.10 5.97
N TYR A 359 -19.75 1.03 6.62
CA TYR A 359 -21.16 0.77 6.92
C TYR A 359 -21.51 0.92 8.38
N ASN A 360 -20.66 0.48 9.31
CA ASN A 360 -21.04 0.38 10.71
C ASN A 360 -19.92 0.73 11.70
N ASN A 361 -20.32 0.85 12.98
CA ASN A 361 -19.46 1.15 14.13
C ASN A 361 -18.89 -0.11 14.81
N ARG A 362 -19.14 -1.32 14.25
CA ARG A 362 -18.69 -2.57 14.86
C ARG A 362 -17.17 -2.67 14.83
N THR A 363 -16.59 -2.71 16.01
CA THR A 363 -15.14 -2.89 16.20
C THR A 363 -14.79 -4.36 16.21
N ILE A 364 -13.55 -4.69 15.84
CA ILE A 364 -12.98 -6.01 16.06
C ILE A 364 -13.02 -6.34 17.56
N ASP A 365 -13.24 -7.62 17.88
CA ASP A 365 -13.25 -8.10 19.25
C ASP A 365 -11.81 -8.13 19.80
N ASP A 366 -11.61 -7.54 20.98
CA ASP A 366 -10.33 -7.51 21.72
C ASP A 366 -9.10 -7.11 20.85
N PRO A 367 -9.12 -5.92 20.20
CA PRO A 367 -8.01 -5.51 19.38
C PRO A 367 -6.77 -5.24 20.22
N ALA A 368 -5.67 -5.94 19.93
CA ALA A 368 -4.38 -5.75 20.59
C ALA A 368 -3.48 -4.78 19.83
N ALA A 369 -2.60 -4.09 20.54
CA ALA A 369 -1.49 -3.36 19.91
C ALA A 369 -0.53 -4.35 19.22
N GLY A 370 -0.11 -4.02 18.01
CA GLY A 370 0.86 -4.83 17.28
C GLY A 370 2.24 -4.76 17.93
N ARG A 371 2.82 -5.90 18.34
CA ARG A 371 4.16 -5.96 18.95
C ARG A 371 5.21 -6.18 17.88
N PHE A 372 6.40 -5.61 18.10
CA PHE A 372 7.55 -5.85 17.25
C PHE A 372 8.81 -6.08 18.07
N TYR A 373 9.71 -6.88 17.51
CA TYR A 373 11.04 -7.17 18.03
C TYR A 373 12.02 -7.12 16.86
N ALA A 374 13.14 -6.45 17.03
CA ALA A 374 14.18 -6.35 16.02
C ALA A 374 15.55 -6.47 16.66
N ALA A 375 16.48 -7.13 15.98
CA ALA A 375 17.88 -7.18 16.36
C ALA A 375 18.75 -7.16 15.10
N GLU A 376 19.86 -6.44 15.17
CA GLU A 376 20.82 -6.34 14.08
C GLU A 376 22.24 -6.40 14.62
N LEU A 377 23.12 -7.05 13.85
CA LEU A 377 24.57 -7.05 14.06
C LEU A 377 25.23 -6.59 12.76
N ASN A 378 25.86 -5.44 12.79
CA ASN A 378 26.51 -4.81 11.66
C ASN A 378 28.01 -4.83 11.80
N PHE A 379 28.72 -5.37 10.83
CA PHE A 379 30.16 -5.19 10.65
C PHE A 379 30.42 -4.27 9.48
N THR A 380 31.19 -3.23 9.70
CA THR A 380 31.60 -2.28 8.65
C THR A 380 33.10 -2.15 8.62
N ARG A 381 33.68 -2.24 7.45
CA ARG A 381 35.10 -1.95 7.17
C ARG A 381 35.21 -0.96 6.02
N THR A 382 35.91 0.13 6.24
CA THR A 382 36.18 1.16 5.23
C THR A 382 37.65 1.15 4.86
N GLY A 383 37.95 0.91 3.60
CA GLY A 383 39.32 0.90 3.07
C GLY A 383 39.42 1.69 1.77
N GLU A 384 40.63 1.96 1.34
CA GLU A 384 40.89 2.73 0.09
C GLU A 384 40.41 2.00 -1.16
N ARG A 385 40.58 0.68 -1.18
CA ARG A 385 40.20 -0.18 -2.32
C ARG A 385 38.95 -1.01 -2.07
N LEU A 386 38.64 -1.32 -0.81
CA LEU A 386 37.53 -2.15 -0.44
C LEU A 386 36.82 -1.54 0.78
N SER A 387 35.55 -1.20 0.61
CA SER A 387 34.63 -0.96 1.73
C SER A 387 33.64 -2.13 1.77
N LEU A 388 33.39 -2.67 2.97
CA LEU A 388 32.56 -3.84 3.20
C LEU A 388 31.59 -3.56 4.35
N ARG A 389 30.33 -3.95 4.16
CA ARG A 389 29.31 -4.00 5.22
C ARG A 389 28.65 -5.36 5.21
N ILE A 390 28.54 -5.99 6.38
CA ILE A 390 27.77 -7.22 6.58
C ILE A 390 26.81 -6.98 7.74
N THR A 391 25.55 -7.28 7.51
CA THR A 391 24.47 -7.12 8.50
C THR A 391 23.76 -8.44 8.68
N ALA A 392 23.73 -8.99 9.89
CA ALA A 392 22.80 -10.04 10.27
C ALA A 392 21.60 -9.37 10.96
N PHE A 393 20.38 -9.76 10.58
CA PHE A 393 19.18 -9.15 11.13
C PHE A 393 18.10 -10.18 11.46
N ALA A 394 17.27 -9.84 12.44
CA ALA A 394 16.05 -10.55 12.76
C ALA A 394 14.97 -9.55 13.18
N VAL A 395 13.79 -9.63 12.55
CA VAL A 395 12.63 -8.80 12.87
C VAL A 395 11.42 -9.72 13.01
N ALA A 396 10.68 -9.58 14.10
CA ALA A 396 9.41 -10.27 14.30
C ALA A 396 8.30 -9.25 14.59
N THR A 397 7.14 -9.43 13.98
CA THR A 397 5.93 -8.68 14.29
C THR A 397 4.84 -9.66 14.73
N LEU A 398 4.13 -9.33 15.80
CA LEU A 398 3.11 -10.16 16.42
C LEU A 398 1.82 -9.36 16.60
N ASP A 399 0.71 -10.08 16.72
CA ASP A 399 -0.61 -9.53 17.01
C ASP A 399 -1.10 -8.53 15.95
N GLY A 400 -0.65 -8.71 14.70
CA GLY A 400 -1.13 -7.93 13.57
C GLY A 400 -2.63 -8.18 13.35
N ILE A 401 -3.32 -7.12 12.91
CA ILE A 401 -4.75 -7.13 12.59
C ILE A 401 -4.92 -6.70 11.14
N GLN A 402 -5.87 -7.31 10.42
CA GLN A 402 -6.24 -6.94 9.07
C GLN A 402 -7.73 -7.17 8.87
N SER A 403 -8.44 -6.19 8.30
CA SER A 403 -9.84 -6.35 7.88
C SER A 403 -9.97 -6.20 6.37
N ARG A 404 -10.88 -6.97 5.78
CA ARG A 404 -11.17 -6.93 4.33
C ARG A 404 -12.60 -7.32 4.05
N ARG A 405 -13.23 -6.59 3.13
CA ARG A 405 -14.51 -6.96 2.52
C ARG A 405 -14.26 -7.78 1.26
N TYR A 406 -15.05 -8.82 1.04
CA TYR A 406 -15.02 -9.65 -0.15
C TYR A 406 -16.42 -10.22 -0.46
N TYR A 407 -16.63 -10.66 -1.68
CA TYR A 407 -17.82 -11.44 -2.00
C TYR A 407 -17.53 -12.91 -1.69
N ASP A 408 -18.32 -13.47 -0.81
CA ASP A 408 -18.21 -14.87 -0.39
C ASP A 408 -19.01 -15.76 -1.34
N ASP A 409 -18.32 -16.34 -2.32
CA ASP A 409 -18.96 -17.20 -3.32
C ASP A 409 -19.58 -18.47 -2.71
N MET A 410 -19.13 -18.89 -1.53
CA MET A 410 -19.69 -20.06 -0.82
C MET A 410 -21.01 -19.72 -0.14
N ALA A 411 -21.12 -18.55 0.42
CA ALA A 411 -22.34 -18.04 1.04
C ALA A 411 -23.27 -17.30 0.06
N GLY A 412 -22.72 -16.83 -1.08
CA GLY A 412 -23.49 -16.08 -2.08
C GLY A 412 -23.72 -14.61 -1.72
N VAL A 413 -23.03 -14.08 -0.69
CA VAL A 413 -23.21 -12.73 -0.14
C VAL A 413 -21.89 -12.00 0.02
N TYR A 414 -21.93 -10.68 0.15
CA TYR A 414 -20.76 -9.93 0.64
C TYR A 414 -20.52 -10.26 2.11
N SER A 415 -19.26 -10.36 2.47
CA SER A 415 -18.82 -10.66 3.84
C SER A 415 -17.62 -9.81 4.22
N ASP A 416 -17.54 -9.52 5.51
CA ASP A 416 -16.45 -8.77 6.12
C ASP A 416 -15.56 -9.72 6.94
N MET A 417 -14.31 -9.84 6.56
CA MET A 417 -13.33 -10.72 7.20
C MET A 417 -12.40 -9.90 8.08
N ALA A 418 -12.23 -10.31 9.32
CA ALA A 418 -11.18 -9.83 10.20
C ALA A 418 -10.19 -10.96 10.52
N VAL A 419 -8.92 -10.66 10.40
CA VAL A 419 -7.80 -11.55 10.73
C VAL A 419 -7.05 -10.94 11.90
N THR A 420 -6.93 -11.67 13.00
CA THR A 420 -6.27 -11.21 14.23
C THR A 420 -5.16 -12.17 14.65
N GLY A 421 -4.14 -11.66 15.37
CA GLY A 421 -3.03 -12.48 15.84
C GLY A 421 -2.02 -12.84 14.73
N ILE A 422 -1.92 -12.02 13.68
CA ILE A 422 -0.94 -12.23 12.60
C ILE A 422 0.47 -12.11 13.18
N GLY A 423 1.27 -13.18 12.99
CA GLY A 423 2.68 -13.19 13.37
C GLY A 423 3.57 -13.39 12.15
N ARG A 424 4.56 -12.50 11.96
CA ARG A 424 5.51 -12.54 10.84
C ARG A 424 6.93 -12.44 11.37
N MET A 425 7.88 -13.08 10.68
CA MET A 425 9.31 -12.98 10.97
C MET A 425 10.09 -12.81 9.68
N ALA A 426 11.09 -11.94 9.71
CA ALA A 426 12.12 -11.78 8.70
C ALA A 426 13.48 -11.90 9.38
N CYS A 427 14.32 -12.84 8.96
CA CYS A 427 15.69 -12.95 9.45
C CYS A 427 16.62 -13.33 8.30
N GLY A 428 17.83 -12.82 8.32
CA GLY A 428 18.77 -13.05 7.24
C GLY A 428 20.10 -12.35 7.42
N VAL A 429 20.88 -12.40 6.34
CA VAL A 429 22.16 -11.71 6.22
C VAL A 429 22.16 -10.88 4.95
N GLU A 430 22.64 -9.66 5.07
CA GLU A 430 22.92 -8.75 3.95
C GLU A 430 24.41 -8.46 3.90
N ALA A 431 24.96 -8.41 2.71
CA ALA A 431 26.35 -8.03 2.46
C ALA A 431 26.42 -7.03 1.34
N ALA A 432 27.23 -5.99 1.51
CA ALA A 432 27.53 -5.00 0.48
C ALA A 432 29.04 -4.74 0.44
N ALA A 433 29.60 -4.65 -0.76
CA ALA A 433 31.00 -4.37 -0.97
C ALA A 433 31.18 -3.36 -2.12
N ASP A 434 31.97 -2.31 -1.87
CA ASP A 434 32.42 -1.36 -2.87
C ASP A 434 33.91 -1.57 -3.12
N LEU A 435 34.26 -1.96 -4.35
CA LEU A 435 35.63 -2.21 -4.78
C LEU A 435 36.05 -1.15 -5.79
N ARG A 436 37.18 -0.50 -5.53
CA ARG A 436 37.86 0.33 -6.50
C ARG A 436 38.81 -0.56 -7.33
N LEU A 437 38.36 -0.99 -8.53
CA LEU A 437 39.09 -1.89 -9.41
C LEU A 437 40.33 -1.19 -10.02
N ALA A 438 40.13 0.08 -10.42
CA ALA A 438 41.18 0.92 -11.00
C ALA A 438 40.86 2.41 -10.76
N TYR A 439 41.71 3.32 -11.20
CA TYR A 439 41.57 4.78 -10.99
C TYR A 439 40.16 5.34 -11.32
N ARG A 440 39.47 4.76 -12.30
CA ARG A 440 38.17 5.23 -12.79
C ARG A 440 37.06 4.19 -12.74
N TRP A 441 37.38 3.00 -12.31
CA TRP A 441 36.47 1.87 -12.27
C TRP A 441 36.14 1.47 -10.84
N SER A 442 34.84 1.36 -10.54
CA SER A 442 34.36 0.79 -9.29
C SER A 442 33.33 -0.30 -9.57
N LEU A 443 33.35 -1.30 -8.72
CA LEU A 443 32.36 -2.39 -8.69
C LEU A 443 31.67 -2.37 -7.31
N SER A 444 30.35 -2.20 -7.32
CA SER A 444 29.52 -2.33 -6.14
C SER A 444 28.78 -3.67 -6.22
N LEU A 445 28.86 -4.45 -5.14
CA LEU A 445 28.19 -5.73 -4.99
C LEU A 445 27.25 -5.64 -3.79
N ALA A 446 26.04 -6.17 -3.90
CA ALA A 446 25.14 -6.33 -2.77
C ALA A 446 24.40 -7.66 -2.89
N ALA A 447 24.21 -8.35 -1.76
CA ALA A 447 23.43 -9.56 -1.70
C ALA A 447 22.68 -9.63 -0.37
N SER A 448 21.48 -10.19 -0.39
CA SER A 448 20.67 -10.47 0.80
C SER A 448 20.08 -11.85 0.68
N GLY A 449 20.21 -12.64 1.74
CA GLY A 449 19.59 -13.95 1.85
C GLY A 449 18.91 -14.11 3.20
N GLY A 450 17.65 -14.56 3.20
CA GLY A 450 16.89 -14.64 4.44
C GLY A 450 15.70 -15.57 4.37
N ARG A 451 14.98 -15.62 5.48
CA ARG A 451 13.69 -16.32 5.61
C ARG A 451 12.65 -15.33 6.11
N TYR A 452 11.64 -15.10 5.28
CA TYR A 452 10.52 -14.20 5.56
C TYR A 452 9.23 -15.03 5.61
N LYS A 453 8.69 -15.25 6.80
CA LYS A 453 7.62 -16.24 7.01
C LYS A 453 6.55 -15.75 7.98
N TYR A 454 5.35 -16.31 7.83
CA TYR A 454 4.35 -16.32 8.88
C TYR A 454 4.79 -17.34 9.96
N ILE A 455 4.79 -16.91 11.23
CA ILE A 455 5.27 -17.71 12.37
C ILE A 455 4.16 -18.14 13.32
N ARG A 456 2.91 -17.74 13.04
CA ARG A 456 1.71 -18.09 13.82
C ARG A 456 0.55 -18.39 12.89
N ASN A 457 -0.40 -19.13 13.42
CA ASN A 457 -1.72 -19.33 12.84
C ASN A 457 -2.65 -18.22 13.35
N PRO A 458 -3.03 -17.24 12.51
CA PRO A 458 -3.94 -16.18 12.90
C PRO A 458 -5.37 -16.72 13.04
N ARG A 459 -6.24 -15.92 13.66
CA ARG A 459 -7.67 -16.17 13.78
C ARG A 459 -8.43 -15.38 12.74
N VAL A 460 -9.36 -16.04 12.06
CA VAL A 460 -10.23 -15.46 11.03
C VAL A 460 -11.66 -15.44 11.54
N THR A 461 -12.29 -14.26 11.52
CA THR A 461 -13.72 -14.09 11.76
C THR A 461 -14.34 -13.56 10.48
N VAL A 462 -15.44 -14.17 10.04
CA VAL A 462 -16.19 -13.76 8.85
C VAL A 462 -17.61 -13.41 9.28
N ILE A 463 -18.06 -12.25 8.85
CA ILE A 463 -19.40 -11.71 9.16
C ILE A 463 -20.11 -11.43 7.84
N SER A 464 -21.36 -11.90 7.72
CA SER A 464 -22.25 -11.56 6.61
C SER A 464 -22.62 -10.07 6.67
N ASP A 465 -22.69 -9.39 5.54
CA ASP A 465 -23.14 -8.00 5.49
C ASP A 465 -24.67 -7.88 5.39
N VAL A 466 -25.37 -8.98 5.13
CA VAL A 466 -26.84 -8.99 4.98
C VAL A 466 -27.52 -8.78 6.34
N ASP A 467 -27.10 -9.53 7.35
CA ASP A 467 -27.74 -9.56 8.68
C ASP A 467 -26.75 -9.36 9.83
N ASN A 468 -25.50 -9.07 9.50
CA ASN A 468 -24.39 -8.92 10.47
C ASN A 468 -24.17 -10.18 11.33
N SER A 469 -24.63 -11.35 10.86
CA SER A 469 -24.42 -12.64 11.52
C SER A 469 -22.97 -13.14 11.30
N ALA A 470 -22.50 -13.93 12.26
CA ALA A 470 -21.20 -14.58 12.12
C ALA A 470 -21.31 -15.81 11.21
N VAL A 471 -20.67 -15.77 10.06
CA VAL A 471 -20.52 -16.92 9.15
C VAL A 471 -19.45 -17.88 9.69
N ASP A 472 -18.38 -17.32 10.25
CA ASP A 472 -17.33 -18.08 10.93
C ASP A 472 -16.73 -17.24 12.06
N THR A 473 -16.49 -17.82 13.22
CA THR A 473 -16.02 -17.08 14.39
C THR A 473 -14.66 -17.61 14.84
N ARG A 474 -13.62 -16.74 14.78
CA ARG A 474 -12.26 -17.02 15.27
C ARG A 474 -11.70 -18.36 14.78
N ALA A 475 -12.02 -18.73 13.54
CA ALA A 475 -11.48 -19.94 12.91
C ALA A 475 -9.95 -19.82 12.80
N GLU A 476 -9.24 -20.89 13.17
CA GLU A 476 -7.79 -20.93 12.99
C GLU A 476 -7.44 -21.02 11.51
N SER A 477 -6.47 -20.21 11.09
CA SER A 477 -5.92 -20.24 9.74
C SER A 477 -4.50 -20.79 9.76
N HIS A 478 -4.25 -21.89 9.07
CA HIS A 478 -2.95 -22.56 9.01
C HIS A 478 -1.95 -21.81 8.12
N MET A 479 -1.60 -20.60 8.55
CA MET A 479 -0.62 -19.73 7.89
C MET A 479 0.81 -19.98 8.35
N GLY A 480 0.99 -20.58 9.54
CA GLY A 480 2.32 -20.83 10.11
C GLY A 480 3.21 -21.61 9.15
N GLY A 481 4.40 -21.07 8.85
CA GLY A 481 5.34 -21.63 7.88
C GLY A 481 5.20 -21.13 6.44
N CYS A 482 4.07 -20.50 6.04
CA CYS A 482 3.93 -19.84 4.74
C CYS A 482 4.97 -18.72 4.59
N THR A 483 5.46 -18.55 3.37
CA THR A 483 6.42 -17.49 3.03
C THR A 483 5.68 -16.17 2.76
N LEU A 484 6.25 -15.04 3.20
CA LEU A 484 5.73 -13.72 2.85
C LEU A 484 5.94 -13.47 1.35
N GLY A 485 4.89 -13.14 0.62
CA GLY A 485 4.95 -12.85 -0.81
C GLY A 485 5.53 -11.47 -1.14
N ALA A 486 5.69 -10.60 -0.13
CA ALA A 486 6.08 -9.22 -0.34
C ALA A 486 7.55 -9.03 -0.75
N ALA A 487 8.43 -10.02 -0.46
CA ALA A 487 9.86 -9.91 -0.73
C ALA A 487 10.48 -11.24 -1.20
N PRO A 488 11.44 -11.20 -2.14
CA PRO A 488 12.30 -12.34 -2.45
C PRO A 488 13.08 -12.79 -1.21
N GLN A 489 13.30 -14.12 -1.08
CA GLN A 489 14.14 -14.65 0.01
C GLN A 489 15.64 -14.54 -0.31
N LEU A 490 15.98 -14.36 -1.58
CA LEU A 490 17.34 -14.18 -2.07
C LEU A 490 17.37 -13.07 -3.10
N THR A 491 18.28 -12.12 -2.91
CA THR A 491 18.56 -11.04 -3.88
C THR A 491 20.05 -10.85 -4.03
N ALA A 492 20.49 -10.48 -5.22
CA ALA A 492 21.86 -10.07 -5.50
C ALA A 492 21.86 -8.94 -6.54
N CYS A 493 22.81 -8.03 -6.41
CA CYS A 493 23.03 -6.95 -7.37
C CYS A 493 24.52 -6.71 -7.55
N ALA A 494 24.93 -6.47 -8.79
CA ALA A 494 26.27 -6.03 -9.15
C ALA A 494 26.18 -4.79 -10.05
N GLU A 495 26.88 -3.72 -9.70
CA GLU A 495 26.97 -2.49 -10.50
C GLU A 495 28.43 -2.17 -10.83
N LEU A 496 28.76 -2.13 -12.10
CA LEU A 496 30.02 -1.65 -12.62
C LEU A 496 29.88 -0.19 -13.03
N SER A 497 30.70 0.69 -12.45
CA SER A 497 30.70 2.12 -12.72
C SER A 497 32.04 2.57 -13.27
N TYR A 498 32.00 3.44 -14.30
CA TYR A 498 33.15 4.11 -14.88
C TYR A 498 32.96 5.62 -14.87
N PHE A 499 33.95 6.34 -14.39
CA PHE A 499 34.00 7.81 -14.41
C PHE A 499 35.19 8.28 -15.27
N GLY A 500 34.89 8.59 -16.52
CA GLY A 500 35.86 9.00 -17.50
C GLY A 500 36.27 10.47 -17.41
N PRO A 501 37.31 10.88 -18.19
CA PRO A 501 37.71 12.28 -18.28
C PRO A 501 36.63 13.13 -18.94
N ARG A 502 36.69 14.43 -18.75
CA ARG A 502 35.80 15.41 -19.37
C ARG A 502 34.29 15.19 -19.06
N GLY A 503 33.97 14.58 -17.91
CA GLY A 503 32.59 14.45 -17.42
C GLY A 503 31.77 13.31 -18.07
N TRP A 504 32.39 12.31 -18.69
CA TRP A 504 31.71 11.08 -19.09
C TRP A 504 31.57 10.12 -17.92
N GLY A 505 30.47 9.39 -17.88
CA GLY A 505 30.32 8.28 -16.97
C GLY A 505 29.37 7.23 -17.52
N PHE A 506 29.63 6.00 -17.16
CA PHE A 506 28.86 4.81 -17.54
C PHE A 506 28.59 3.97 -16.30
N ARG A 507 27.41 3.36 -16.24
CA ARG A 507 27.05 2.34 -15.24
C ARG A 507 26.32 1.21 -15.92
N ALA A 508 26.63 -0.01 -15.53
CA ALA A 508 25.88 -1.20 -15.88
C ALA A 508 25.58 -1.99 -14.61
N SER A 509 24.34 -2.39 -14.41
CA SER A 509 23.94 -3.18 -13.25
C SER A 509 23.19 -4.44 -13.66
N ALA A 510 23.42 -5.51 -12.91
CA ALA A 510 22.72 -6.77 -13.00
C ALA A 510 22.07 -7.06 -11.65
N GLY A 511 20.80 -7.43 -11.66
CA GLY A 511 20.02 -7.78 -10.48
C GLY A 511 19.43 -9.18 -10.59
N TYR A 512 19.37 -9.88 -9.48
CA TYR A 512 18.76 -11.19 -9.32
C TYR A 512 17.80 -11.18 -8.13
N ALA A 513 16.64 -11.81 -8.29
CA ALA A 513 15.67 -12.04 -7.23
C ALA A 513 15.10 -13.46 -7.33
N GLY A 514 15.39 -14.28 -6.33
CA GLY A 514 14.98 -15.69 -6.29
C GLY A 514 14.18 -16.06 -5.04
N LEU A 515 13.65 -17.29 -5.04
CA LEU A 515 12.80 -17.80 -3.95
C LEU A 515 11.63 -16.86 -3.65
N ARG A 516 10.90 -16.52 -4.68
CA ARG A 516 9.77 -15.59 -4.67
C ARG A 516 8.46 -16.37 -4.57
N TYR A 517 7.49 -15.84 -3.83
CA TYR A 517 6.23 -16.52 -3.58
C TYR A 517 5.04 -15.55 -3.74
N VAL A 518 3.89 -16.12 -4.07
CA VAL A 518 2.61 -15.42 -4.06
C VAL A 518 2.19 -15.14 -2.61
N GLU A 519 1.59 -13.97 -2.34
CA GLU A 519 1.07 -13.65 -1.01
C GLU A 519 -0.13 -14.55 -0.67
N PRO A 520 -0.06 -15.32 0.42
CA PRO A 520 -1.09 -16.27 0.79
C PRO A 520 -2.28 -15.60 1.46
N VAL A 521 -3.49 -16.15 1.25
CA VAL A 521 -4.73 -15.65 1.86
C VAL A 521 -5.11 -16.50 3.07
N PRO A 522 -5.30 -15.88 4.26
CA PRO A 522 -5.67 -16.60 5.48
C PRO A 522 -6.97 -17.42 5.36
N LEU A 523 -7.98 -16.90 4.67
CA LEU A 523 -9.28 -17.55 4.52
C LEU A 523 -9.20 -18.93 3.85
N ARG A 524 -8.31 -19.10 2.87
CA ARG A 524 -8.11 -20.37 2.16
C ARG A 524 -7.51 -21.46 3.03
N ARG A 525 -6.94 -21.11 4.18
CA ARG A 525 -6.24 -22.03 5.09
C ARG A 525 -7.01 -22.26 6.39
N THR A 526 -8.33 -21.99 6.36
CA THR A 526 -9.24 -22.31 7.48
C THR A 526 -9.95 -23.65 7.27
N ALA A 527 -10.47 -24.24 8.36
CA ALA A 527 -11.28 -25.45 8.32
C ALA A 527 -12.56 -25.31 7.45
N ARG A 528 -12.97 -24.08 7.11
CA ARG A 528 -14.11 -23.81 6.23
C ARG A 528 -13.96 -24.48 4.87
N ILE A 529 -12.76 -24.48 4.32
CA ILE A 529 -12.46 -25.14 3.04
C ILE A 529 -12.58 -26.67 3.20
N ALA A 530 -12.07 -27.22 4.29
CA ALA A 530 -12.12 -28.68 4.56
C ALA A 530 -13.54 -29.20 4.81
N ARG A 531 -14.47 -28.32 5.26
CA ARG A 531 -15.87 -28.69 5.53
C ARG A 531 -16.77 -28.75 4.29
N GLN A 532 -16.23 -28.46 3.11
CA GLN A 532 -17.00 -28.58 1.86
C GLN A 532 -17.36 -30.05 1.59
N GLY A 533 -18.63 -30.29 1.25
CA GLY A 533 -19.05 -31.63 0.78
C GLY A 533 -18.32 -31.99 -0.52
N GLY A 534 -17.81 -33.24 -0.58
CA GLY A 534 -17.15 -33.73 -1.79
C GLY A 534 -15.76 -33.18 -2.08
N ILE A 535 -15.13 -32.45 -1.14
CA ILE A 535 -13.75 -32.00 -1.31
C ILE A 535 -12.79 -33.20 -1.28
N THR A 536 -11.98 -33.36 -2.31
CA THR A 536 -10.87 -34.33 -2.35
C THR A 536 -9.62 -33.73 -1.72
N ARG A 537 -8.65 -34.58 -1.40
CA ARG A 537 -7.34 -34.14 -0.91
C ARG A 537 -6.64 -33.22 -1.93
N GLU A 538 -6.71 -33.54 -3.19
CA GLU A 538 -6.12 -32.73 -4.27
C GLU A 538 -6.75 -31.32 -4.35
N MET A 539 -8.08 -31.24 -4.20
CA MET A 539 -8.77 -29.95 -4.12
C MET A 539 -8.34 -29.15 -2.91
N PHE A 540 -8.23 -29.79 -1.74
CA PHE A 540 -7.77 -29.13 -0.53
C PHE A 540 -6.32 -28.64 -0.67
N ASP A 541 -5.45 -29.45 -1.24
CA ASP A 541 -4.06 -29.08 -1.52
C ASP A 541 -3.98 -27.89 -2.49
N ALA A 542 -4.85 -27.85 -3.52
CA ALA A 542 -4.94 -26.70 -4.45
C ALA A 542 -5.36 -25.38 -3.75
N PHE A 543 -6.18 -25.45 -2.69
CA PHE A 543 -6.54 -24.27 -1.89
C PHE A 543 -5.40 -23.77 -1.00
N THR A 544 -4.64 -24.70 -0.42
CA THR A 544 -3.67 -24.40 0.64
C THR A 544 -2.24 -24.29 0.15
N HIS A 545 -1.95 -24.84 -1.04
CA HIS A 545 -0.62 -24.71 -1.66
C HIS A 545 -0.26 -23.25 -1.89
N GLN A 546 0.94 -22.85 -1.47
CA GLN A 546 1.48 -21.54 -1.77
C GLN A 546 2.33 -21.59 -3.05
N GLU A 547 1.91 -20.87 -4.06
CA GLU A 547 2.59 -20.79 -5.34
C GLU A 547 3.96 -20.11 -5.22
N ARG A 548 4.98 -20.73 -5.81
CA ARG A 548 6.30 -20.14 -6.00
C ARG A 548 6.38 -19.46 -7.38
N LEU A 549 6.82 -18.20 -7.39
CA LEU A 549 7.09 -17.45 -8.62
C LEU A 549 8.47 -17.82 -9.17
N GLY A 550 8.64 -17.69 -10.48
CA GLY A 550 9.94 -17.83 -11.14
C GLY A 550 10.97 -16.81 -10.64
N ASP A 551 12.23 -17.13 -10.80
CA ASP A 551 13.33 -16.21 -10.49
C ASP A 551 13.34 -15.04 -11.49
N ALA A 552 13.77 -13.86 -11.06
CA ALA A 552 13.79 -12.65 -11.87
C ALA A 552 15.21 -12.13 -12.03
N PHE A 553 15.56 -11.79 -13.28
CA PHE A 553 16.83 -11.15 -13.62
C PHE A 553 16.56 -9.78 -14.24
N THR A 554 17.36 -8.79 -13.88
CA THR A 554 17.31 -7.44 -14.46
C THR A 554 18.68 -7.02 -14.94
N PHE A 555 18.70 -6.32 -16.06
CA PHE A 555 19.90 -5.71 -16.61
C PHE A 555 19.60 -4.27 -16.96
N ASP A 556 20.31 -3.34 -16.35
CA ASP A 556 20.15 -1.91 -16.57
C ASP A 556 21.50 -1.29 -16.96
N ALA A 557 21.46 -0.21 -17.76
CA ALA A 557 22.64 0.57 -18.08
C ALA A 557 22.33 2.06 -18.07
N SER A 558 23.30 2.87 -17.74
CA SER A 558 23.20 4.32 -17.88
C SER A 558 24.50 4.93 -18.41
N LEU A 559 24.33 5.95 -19.24
CA LEU A 559 25.38 6.77 -19.77
C LEU A 559 25.09 8.22 -19.47
N PHE A 560 26.07 8.96 -18.97
CA PHE A 560 25.90 10.38 -18.75
C PHE A 560 27.11 11.18 -19.22
N LYS A 561 26.83 12.44 -19.58
CA LYS A 561 27.84 13.42 -19.98
C LYS A 561 27.56 14.73 -19.29
N SER A 562 28.57 15.26 -18.59
CA SER A 562 28.53 16.62 -18.04
C SER A 562 29.36 17.58 -18.88
N PHE A 563 28.78 18.73 -19.19
CA PHE A 563 29.42 19.85 -19.84
C PHE A 563 29.59 20.98 -18.82
N TYR A 564 30.76 21.57 -18.77
CA TYR A 564 31.06 22.64 -17.80
C TYR A 564 31.22 23.97 -18.55
N PHE A 565 30.52 24.99 -18.11
CA PHE A 565 30.52 26.34 -18.69
C PHE A 565 30.78 27.35 -17.55
N GLY A 566 32.05 27.58 -17.24
CA GLY A 566 32.43 28.41 -16.11
C GLY A 566 31.87 27.85 -14.78
N ARG A 567 30.91 28.56 -14.16
CA ARG A 567 30.24 28.14 -12.93
C ARG A 567 29.04 27.22 -13.16
N SER A 568 28.58 27.10 -14.40
CA SER A 568 27.40 26.31 -14.76
C SER A 568 27.78 24.92 -15.26
N ARG A 569 26.89 23.95 -15.03
CA ARG A 569 27.05 22.56 -15.48
C ARG A 569 25.76 22.06 -16.11
N LEU A 570 25.86 21.59 -17.35
CA LEU A 570 24.79 20.83 -18.03
C LEU A 570 25.14 19.35 -17.99
N THR A 571 24.25 18.50 -17.50
CA THR A 571 24.40 17.05 -17.52
C THR A 571 23.26 16.42 -18.29
N ALA A 572 23.58 15.65 -19.33
CA ALA A 572 22.65 14.77 -20.03
C ALA A 572 22.88 13.33 -19.56
N SER A 573 21.83 12.62 -19.17
CA SER A 573 21.89 11.23 -18.69
C SER A 573 20.83 10.40 -19.39
N LEU A 574 21.25 9.33 -20.05
CA LEU A 574 20.38 8.30 -20.63
C LEU A 574 20.44 7.05 -19.74
N MET A 575 19.31 6.62 -19.25
CA MET A 575 19.15 5.37 -18.50
C MET A 575 18.31 4.39 -19.33
N LEU A 576 18.78 3.18 -19.47
CA LEU A 576 18.12 2.05 -20.12
C LEU A 576 17.81 1.01 -19.04
N ARG A 577 16.55 0.63 -18.87
CA ARG A 577 16.11 -0.39 -17.91
C ARG A 577 15.61 -1.62 -18.63
N ASN A 578 15.81 -2.76 -17.99
CA ASN A 578 15.43 -4.08 -18.50
C ASN A 578 15.95 -4.30 -19.93
N LEU A 579 17.28 -4.21 -20.12
CA LEU A 579 17.93 -4.37 -21.44
C LEU A 579 17.63 -5.71 -22.10
N LEU A 580 17.41 -6.78 -21.32
CA LEU A 580 17.02 -8.09 -21.82
C LEU A 580 15.63 -8.08 -22.44
N GLY A 581 14.79 -7.13 -22.02
CA GLY A 581 13.44 -6.94 -22.54
C GLY A 581 12.44 -7.98 -22.06
N ASP A 582 12.77 -8.70 -20.99
CA ASP A 582 11.88 -9.70 -20.39
C ASP A 582 10.64 -9.03 -19.79
N ALA A 583 9.49 -9.19 -20.46
CA ALA A 583 8.19 -8.72 -20.03
C ALA A 583 7.32 -9.84 -19.43
N ASP A 584 7.80 -11.09 -19.46
CA ASP A 584 7.07 -12.27 -18.99
C ASP A 584 7.37 -12.57 -17.51
N THR A 585 8.38 -11.92 -16.94
CA THR A 585 8.66 -12.02 -15.50
C THR A 585 7.50 -11.50 -14.68
N VAL A 586 6.87 -12.37 -13.88
CA VAL A 586 5.88 -11.98 -12.88
C VAL A 586 6.59 -11.17 -11.79
N TYR A 587 6.23 -9.90 -11.65
CA TYR A 587 6.78 -9.02 -10.62
C TYR A 587 6.25 -9.36 -9.22
N SER A 588 4.93 -9.53 -9.11
CA SER A 588 4.24 -9.93 -7.87
C SER A 588 2.94 -10.67 -8.17
N GLY A 589 2.46 -11.43 -7.21
CA GLY A 589 1.17 -12.10 -7.29
C GLY A 589 0.51 -12.21 -5.91
N TYR A 590 -0.82 -12.32 -5.90
CA TYR A 590 -1.58 -12.57 -4.71
C TYR A 590 -2.73 -13.55 -4.97
N GLU A 591 -3.02 -14.40 -3.99
CA GLU A 591 -4.18 -15.27 -4.01
C GLU A 591 -5.47 -14.44 -3.94
N SER A 592 -6.50 -14.82 -4.70
CA SER A 592 -7.82 -14.19 -4.61
C SER A 592 -8.58 -14.71 -3.39
N LEU A 593 -9.36 -13.86 -2.72
CA LEU A 593 -10.36 -14.25 -1.72
C LEU A 593 -11.56 -14.97 -2.37
N ARG A 594 -11.78 -14.77 -3.68
CA ARG A 594 -12.86 -15.37 -4.46
C ARG A 594 -12.57 -16.83 -4.74
N VAL A 595 -13.64 -17.63 -4.85
CA VAL A 595 -13.59 -19.03 -5.29
C VAL A 595 -14.50 -19.23 -6.50
N ARG A 596 -14.19 -20.21 -7.33
CA ARG A 596 -15.02 -20.58 -8.46
C ARG A 596 -16.03 -21.63 -8.04
N ARG A 597 -17.28 -21.43 -8.35
CA ARG A 597 -18.35 -22.40 -8.21
C ARG A 597 -18.29 -23.36 -9.40
N ILE A 598 -18.15 -24.65 -9.14
CA ILE A 598 -18.07 -25.68 -10.17
C ILE A 598 -19.20 -26.67 -9.95
N ARG A 599 -20.00 -26.92 -10.99
CA ARG A 599 -21.05 -27.94 -11.00
C ARG A 599 -20.58 -29.10 -11.86
N SER A 600 -20.66 -30.31 -11.32
CA SER A 600 -20.35 -31.56 -12.01
C SER A 600 -21.50 -32.53 -11.75
N GLY A 601 -22.43 -32.67 -12.72
CA GLY A 601 -23.72 -33.33 -12.49
C GLY A 601 -24.53 -32.61 -11.43
N ASP A 602 -25.00 -33.34 -10.43
CA ASP A 602 -25.73 -32.78 -9.26
C ASP A 602 -24.83 -32.26 -8.15
N ALA A 603 -23.52 -32.53 -8.22
CA ALA A 603 -22.56 -32.09 -7.21
C ALA A 603 -22.11 -30.64 -7.45
N LEU A 604 -22.14 -29.84 -6.38
CA LEU A 604 -21.60 -28.48 -6.35
C LEU A 604 -20.36 -28.48 -5.45
N TYR A 605 -19.24 -28.02 -6.00
CA TYR A 605 -18.02 -27.81 -5.25
C TYR A 605 -17.36 -26.47 -5.62
N PHE A 606 -16.37 -26.07 -4.83
CA PHE A 606 -15.67 -24.81 -5.04
C PHE A 606 -14.19 -25.11 -5.33
N ALA A 607 -13.60 -24.30 -6.18
CA ALA A 607 -12.18 -24.34 -6.50
C ALA A 607 -11.55 -22.95 -6.28
N PRO A 608 -10.26 -22.82 -6.02
CA PRO A 608 -9.61 -21.52 -5.89
C PRO A 608 -9.75 -20.72 -7.20
N HIS A 609 -10.01 -19.44 -7.06
CA HIS A 609 -9.91 -18.52 -8.20
C HIS A 609 -8.42 -18.34 -8.56
N ALA A 610 -8.15 -18.13 -9.84
CA ALA A 610 -6.78 -17.92 -10.33
C ALA A 610 -6.05 -16.80 -9.58
N THR A 611 -4.77 -17.00 -9.36
CA THR A 611 -3.86 -15.98 -8.82
C THR A 611 -3.86 -14.75 -9.72
N ARG A 612 -3.77 -13.58 -9.13
CA ARG A 612 -3.64 -12.32 -9.87
C ARG A 612 -2.19 -11.88 -9.90
N TYR A 613 -1.68 -11.65 -11.10
CA TYR A 613 -0.29 -11.28 -11.31
C TYR A 613 -0.14 -9.81 -11.74
N THR A 614 1.05 -9.30 -11.46
CA THR A 614 1.56 -8.06 -12.03
C THR A 614 2.91 -8.37 -12.68
N TYR A 615 3.04 -8.08 -13.95
CA TYR A 615 4.24 -8.36 -14.73
C TYR A 615 5.23 -7.20 -14.73
N ALA A 616 6.49 -7.50 -14.99
CA ALA A 616 7.54 -6.53 -15.16
C ALA A 616 7.27 -5.64 -16.39
N TYR A 617 7.80 -4.40 -16.34
CA TYR A 617 7.77 -3.54 -17.52
C TYR A 617 8.83 -3.99 -18.53
N PRO A 618 8.53 -3.93 -19.85
CA PRO A 618 9.50 -4.20 -20.89
C PRO A 618 10.63 -3.16 -20.87
N ARG A 619 11.50 -3.21 -21.88
CA ARG A 619 12.57 -2.19 -22.03
C ARG A 619 12.00 -0.80 -21.92
N SER A 620 12.68 0.02 -21.13
CA SER A 620 12.34 1.43 -21.00
C SER A 620 13.60 2.29 -20.98
N PHE A 621 13.47 3.54 -21.43
CA PHE A 621 14.55 4.49 -21.40
C PHE A 621 14.09 5.80 -20.80
N TYR A 622 15.01 6.48 -20.13
CA TYR A 622 14.80 7.80 -19.55
C TYR A 622 15.95 8.71 -19.96
N LEU A 623 15.60 9.83 -20.60
CA LEU A 623 16.55 10.90 -20.86
C LEU A 623 16.32 12.01 -19.84
N THR A 624 17.37 12.36 -19.09
CA THR A 624 17.34 13.45 -18.12
C THR A 624 18.34 14.49 -18.52
N ILE A 625 17.91 15.76 -18.59
CA ILE A 625 18.78 16.92 -18.80
C ILE A 625 18.71 17.75 -17.54
N SER A 626 19.85 17.98 -16.89
CA SER A 626 19.97 18.77 -15.67
C SER A 626 20.94 19.93 -15.91
N TYR A 627 20.49 21.15 -15.59
CA TYR A 627 21.32 22.36 -15.65
C TYR A 627 21.45 22.95 -14.26
N LYS A 628 22.70 23.18 -13.86
CA LYS A 628 23.04 23.85 -12.59
C LYS A 628 23.80 25.14 -12.94
N PHE A 629 23.32 26.26 -12.45
CA PHE A 629 23.89 27.60 -12.61
C PHE A 629 24.49 28.11 -11.30
#